data_f485aeb2df4b9358d0aba21efc4fdd4b
#
_entry.id   f485aeb2df4b9358d0aba21efc4fdd4b
#
_cell.length_a   1.000
_cell.length_b   1.000
_cell.length_c   1.000
_cell.angle_alpha   90.00
_cell.angle_beta   90.00
_cell.angle_gamma   90.00
#
_symmetry.space_group_name_H-M   'P 1'
#
loop_
_entity.id
_entity.type
_entity.pdbx_description
1 polymer ?
#
loop_
_entity_poly.entity_id
_entity_poly.type
_entity_poly.pdbx_seq_one_letter_code
_entity_poly.pdbx_strand_id
1 'polypeptide(L)'
;MSNPEGALSGVRIIDLTDERGIYGAKLLADLGADVVRPEPPAGDPLRSRGPRLATAPEDQQSLWFAFFASSRRFFTLDLSTAEGNNQLQSLIDRASIVLTCKDAFGVNEAKLDEALEKRPELIVIDVTSFGNEGPWANYVSSDLVDGALGGAAATTGDADTAPLKFFGELNYMTSGAYTAIAALSALHHTRSTGEGQRVGVPVQQCIASCLEHVLMFYSYNEQFASTDGPILPRRGSL
;
A
#
# COMPACT_ATOMS: atom_id res chain seq x y z
N MET A 1 17.18 -15.10 -17.59
CA MET A 1 18.15 -14.90 -16.48
C MET A 1 17.46 -15.38 -15.23
N SER A 2 18.00 -16.41 -14.56
CA SER A 2 17.50 -16.85 -13.26
C SER A 2 17.67 -15.69 -12.28
N ASN A 3 16.56 -15.19 -11.75
CA ASN A 3 16.61 -14.22 -10.66
C ASN A 3 17.42 -14.87 -9.52
N PRO A 4 18.44 -14.22 -8.94
CA PRO A 4 19.11 -14.77 -7.77
C PRO A 4 18.03 -15.06 -6.72
N GLU A 5 18.14 -16.20 -6.04
CA GLU A 5 17.17 -16.64 -5.04
C GLU A 5 17.07 -15.59 -3.94
N GLY A 6 16.03 -14.74 -4.04
CA GLY A 6 15.69 -13.75 -3.01
C GLY A 6 15.00 -14.41 -1.81
N ALA A 7 14.89 -13.68 -0.70
CA ALA A 7 14.25 -14.15 0.52
C ALA A 7 12.79 -14.63 0.32
N LEU A 8 12.10 -14.09 -0.69
CA LEU A 8 10.74 -14.45 -1.06
C LEU A 8 10.65 -15.31 -2.33
N SER A 9 11.74 -15.97 -2.73
CA SER A 9 11.70 -16.92 -3.84
C SER A 9 10.61 -17.98 -3.62
N GLY A 10 9.80 -18.26 -4.66
CA GLY A 10 8.67 -19.18 -4.60
C GLY A 10 7.36 -18.58 -4.04
N VAL A 11 7.36 -17.33 -3.55
CA VAL A 11 6.14 -16.63 -3.13
C VAL A 11 5.55 -15.90 -4.33
N ARG A 12 4.33 -16.26 -4.73
CA ARG A 12 3.59 -15.57 -5.79
C ARG A 12 2.60 -14.57 -5.21
N ILE A 13 2.63 -13.36 -5.72
CA ILE A 13 1.80 -12.24 -5.27
C ILE A 13 1.04 -11.67 -6.47
N ILE A 14 -0.28 -11.49 -6.33
CA ILE A 14 -1.09 -10.73 -7.27
C ILE A 14 -1.24 -9.31 -6.73
N ASP A 15 -0.84 -8.34 -7.53
CA ASP A 15 -0.88 -6.92 -7.19
C ASP A 15 -2.06 -6.23 -7.88
N LEU A 16 -3.13 -6.01 -7.12
CA LEU A 16 -4.35 -5.30 -7.53
C LEU A 16 -4.45 -3.94 -6.82
N THR A 17 -3.32 -3.35 -6.44
CA THR A 17 -3.29 -2.09 -5.69
C THR A 17 -3.33 -0.88 -6.62
N ASP A 18 -3.79 0.23 -6.09
CA ASP A 18 -3.57 1.58 -6.63
C ASP A 18 -2.35 2.25 -5.96
N GLU A 19 -2.27 3.58 -6.04
CA GLU A 19 -1.18 4.36 -5.46
C GLU A 19 -0.98 4.14 -3.95
N ARG A 20 -2.00 3.73 -3.21
CA ARG A 20 -1.94 3.48 -1.76
C ARG A 20 -1.10 2.26 -1.39
N GLY A 21 -1.12 1.22 -2.24
CA GLY A 21 -0.47 -0.06 -1.95
C GLY A 21 0.69 -0.44 -2.87
N ILE A 22 0.86 0.23 -4.01
CA ILE A 22 1.84 -0.14 -5.05
C ILE A 22 3.28 -0.20 -4.53
N TYR A 23 3.64 0.62 -3.54
CA TYR A 23 4.97 0.60 -2.95
C TYR A 23 5.21 -0.65 -2.11
N GLY A 24 4.19 -1.16 -1.42
CA GLY A 24 4.29 -2.44 -0.71
C GLY A 24 4.55 -3.61 -1.65
N ALA A 25 3.85 -3.65 -2.77
CA ALA A 25 4.09 -4.65 -3.81
C ALA A 25 5.52 -4.56 -4.38
N LYS A 26 6.06 -3.33 -4.55
CA LYS A 26 7.46 -3.12 -4.95
C LYS A 26 8.44 -3.72 -3.95
N LEU A 27 8.28 -3.42 -2.66
CA LEU A 27 9.18 -3.92 -1.62
C LEU A 27 9.22 -5.45 -1.60
N LEU A 28 8.08 -6.11 -1.74
CA LEU A 28 8.00 -7.57 -1.80
C LEU A 28 8.63 -8.14 -3.07
N ALA A 29 8.45 -7.46 -4.22
CA ALA A 29 9.10 -7.83 -5.48
C ALA A 29 10.63 -7.69 -5.40
N ASP A 30 11.12 -6.62 -4.81
CA ASP A 30 12.57 -6.38 -4.62
C ASP A 30 13.19 -7.41 -3.67
N LEU A 31 12.41 -8.00 -2.75
CA LEU A 31 12.82 -9.13 -1.92
C LEU A 31 12.77 -10.49 -2.64
N GLY A 32 12.38 -10.53 -3.91
CA GLY A 32 12.41 -11.73 -4.76
C GLY A 32 11.09 -12.47 -4.90
N ALA A 33 9.95 -11.90 -4.47
CA ALA A 33 8.63 -12.45 -4.75
C ALA A 33 8.30 -12.38 -6.26
N ASP A 34 7.57 -13.38 -6.76
CA ASP A 34 7.00 -13.37 -8.11
C ASP A 34 5.72 -12.52 -8.12
N VAL A 35 5.89 -11.21 -8.27
CA VAL A 35 4.77 -10.26 -8.27
C VAL A 35 4.23 -10.10 -9.68
N VAL A 36 2.92 -10.31 -9.84
CA VAL A 36 2.20 -10.19 -11.10
C VAL A 36 1.14 -9.11 -10.97
N ARG A 37 1.20 -8.10 -11.84
CA ARG A 37 0.25 -6.98 -11.89
C ARG A 37 -0.56 -7.02 -13.18
N PRO A 38 -1.87 -7.29 -13.12
CA PRO A 38 -2.74 -7.16 -14.27
C PRO A 38 -2.96 -5.68 -14.62
N GLU A 39 -3.15 -5.41 -15.90
CA GLU A 39 -3.48 -4.07 -16.40
C GLU A 39 -4.73 -4.16 -17.28
N PRO A 40 -5.65 -3.18 -17.22
CA PRO A 40 -6.76 -3.13 -18.16
C PRO A 40 -6.25 -2.94 -19.61
N PRO A 41 -7.05 -3.24 -20.65
CA PRO A 41 -6.65 -3.07 -22.05
C PRO A 41 -6.19 -1.66 -22.42
N ALA A 42 -6.71 -0.65 -21.71
CA ALA A 42 -6.29 0.75 -21.87
C ALA A 42 -4.96 1.10 -21.19
N GLY A 43 -4.32 0.12 -20.52
CA GLY A 43 -3.14 0.31 -19.70
C GLY A 43 -3.48 0.71 -18.26
N ASP A 44 -2.49 0.59 -17.36
CA ASP A 44 -2.63 0.99 -15.96
C ASP A 44 -2.77 2.52 -15.86
N PRO A 45 -3.82 3.06 -15.20
CA PRO A 45 -3.99 4.51 -15.00
C PRO A 45 -2.77 5.18 -14.34
N LEU A 46 -2.03 4.45 -13.50
CA LEU A 46 -0.84 4.95 -12.83
C LEU A 46 0.34 5.23 -13.78
N ARG A 47 0.31 4.72 -15.02
CA ARG A 47 1.30 5.03 -16.06
C ARG A 47 1.25 6.49 -16.52
N SER A 48 0.19 7.22 -16.19
CA SER A 48 0.07 8.66 -16.49
C SER A 48 0.67 9.56 -15.41
N ARG A 49 1.07 9.02 -14.24
CA ARG A 49 1.51 9.79 -13.07
C ARG A 49 2.96 10.28 -13.18
N GLY A 50 3.22 11.37 -12.48
CA GLY A 50 4.55 11.93 -12.22
C GLY A 50 5.23 12.56 -13.43
N PRO A 51 6.51 12.91 -13.29
CA PRO A 51 7.30 13.45 -14.38
C PRO A 51 7.48 12.42 -15.49
N ARG A 52 7.57 12.91 -16.74
CA ARG A 52 7.66 12.09 -17.94
C ARG A 52 9.02 12.22 -18.62
N LEU A 53 9.59 11.10 -19.03
CA LEU A 53 10.79 11.04 -19.86
C LEU A 53 10.40 11.10 -21.34
N ALA A 54 10.51 12.27 -21.96
CA ALA A 54 10.06 12.51 -23.34
C ALA A 54 10.77 11.63 -24.40
N THR A 55 11.93 11.07 -24.09
CA THR A 55 12.70 10.19 -24.99
C THR A 55 12.27 8.73 -24.93
N ALA A 56 11.43 8.34 -23.94
CA ALA A 56 10.93 6.99 -23.83
C ALA A 56 9.64 6.77 -24.66
N PRO A 57 9.30 5.54 -25.05
CA PRO A 57 8.00 5.20 -25.63
C PRO A 57 6.85 5.72 -24.76
N GLU A 58 5.72 6.08 -25.36
CA GLU A 58 4.62 6.78 -24.67
C GLU A 58 4.11 6.03 -23.44
N ASP A 59 4.03 4.71 -23.51
CA ASP A 59 3.59 3.81 -22.42
C ASP A 59 4.64 3.63 -21.30
N GLN A 60 5.88 4.12 -21.52
CA GLN A 60 7.00 3.97 -20.60
C GLN A 60 7.57 5.30 -20.09
N GLN A 61 6.90 6.41 -20.36
CA GLN A 61 7.40 7.75 -20.03
C GLN A 61 7.32 8.08 -18.54
N SER A 62 6.42 7.48 -17.79
CA SER A 62 6.23 7.80 -16.36
C SER A 62 7.41 7.33 -15.52
N LEU A 63 8.19 8.27 -15.01
CA LEU A 63 9.26 7.98 -14.07
C LEU A 63 8.71 7.53 -12.71
N TRP A 64 7.52 8.02 -12.34
CA TRP A 64 6.81 7.57 -11.14
C TRP A 64 6.46 6.08 -11.24
N PHE A 65 5.82 5.67 -12.33
CA PHE A 65 5.45 4.28 -12.54
C PHE A 65 6.68 3.37 -12.65
N ALA A 66 7.72 3.82 -13.35
CA ALA A 66 8.98 3.09 -13.46
C ALA A 66 9.62 2.80 -12.10
N PHE A 67 9.52 3.73 -11.14
CA PHE A 67 10.01 3.54 -9.78
C PHE A 67 9.08 2.64 -8.96
N PHE A 68 7.78 3.00 -8.85
CA PHE A 68 6.85 2.33 -7.95
C PHE A 68 6.42 0.94 -8.45
N ALA A 69 6.42 0.71 -9.76
CA ALA A 69 5.98 -0.54 -10.39
C ALA A 69 7.14 -1.43 -10.88
N SER A 70 8.38 -1.17 -10.46
CA SER A 70 9.54 -1.98 -10.83
C SER A 70 9.48 -3.41 -10.27
N SER A 71 10.35 -4.27 -10.80
CA SER A 71 10.61 -5.64 -10.31
C SER A 71 9.42 -6.61 -10.37
N ARG A 72 8.40 -6.33 -11.20
CA ARG A 72 7.21 -7.18 -11.35
C ARG A 72 6.89 -7.47 -12.80
N ARG A 73 5.99 -8.41 -13.02
CA ARG A 73 5.49 -8.79 -14.34
C ARG A 73 4.13 -8.16 -14.57
N PHE A 74 3.90 -7.73 -15.82
CA PHE A 74 2.65 -7.12 -16.25
C PHE A 74 2.00 -8.00 -17.31
N PHE A 75 0.67 -7.99 -17.36
CA PHE A 75 -0.09 -8.59 -18.43
C PHE A 75 -1.46 -7.90 -18.57
N THR A 76 -2.01 -7.89 -19.78
CA THR A 76 -3.30 -7.26 -20.03
C THR A 76 -4.43 -8.19 -19.59
N LEU A 77 -5.40 -7.65 -18.86
CA LEU A 77 -6.56 -8.37 -18.34
C LEU A 77 -7.81 -7.50 -18.43
N ASP A 78 -8.81 -7.96 -19.19
CA ASP A 78 -10.09 -7.27 -19.31
C ASP A 78 -11.13 -7.85 -18.34
N LEU A 79 -11.27 -7.22 -17.17
CA LEU A 79 -12.23 -7.63 -16.15
C LEU A 79 -13.70 -7.34 -16.52
N SER A 80 -13.98 -6.63 -17.62
CA SER A 80 -15.35 -6.47 -18.11
C SER A 80 -15.86 -7.74 -18.79
N THR A 81 -14.99 -8.69 -19.11
CA THR A 81 -15.30 -9.94 -19.78
C THR A 81 -15.33 -11.14 -18.83
N ALA A 82 -16.13 -12.15 -19.18
CA ALA A 82 -16.13 -13.42 -18.43
C ALA A 82 -14.77 -14.13 -18.50
N GLU A 83 -14.09 -14.05 -19.65
CA GLU A 83 -12.76 -14.63 -19.86
C GLU A 83 -11.73 -13.97 -18.94
N GLY A 84 -11.68 -12.64 -18.88
CA GLY A 84 -10.76 -11.92 -18.01
C GLY A 84 -11.03 -12.23 -16.53
N ASN A 85 -12.29 -12.33 -16.11
CA ASN A 85 -12.63 -12.75 -14.75
C ASN A 85 -12.15 -14.17 -14.44
N ASN A 86 -12.27 -15.11 -15.39
CA ASN A 86 -11.77 -16.48 -15.21
C ASN A 86 -10.24 -16.52 -15.14
N GLN A 87 -9.56 -15.69 -15.94
CA GLN A 87 -8.11 -15.56 -15.90
C GLN A 87 -7.64 -14.99 -14.55
N LEU A 88 -8.31 -13.95 -14.02
CA LEU A 88 -8.01 -13.43 -12.68
C LEU A 88 -8.18 -14.51 -11.61
N GLN A 89 -9.29 -15.27 -11.65
CA GLN A 89 -9.51 -16.36 -10.71
C GLN A 89 -8.38 -17.39 -10.77
N SER A 90 -7.96 -17.79 -11.97
CA SER A 90 -6.84 -18.73 -12.15
C SER A 90 -5.50 -18.22 -11.61
N LEU A 91 -5.31 -16.90 -11.59
CA LEU A 91 -4.12 -16.28 -10.98
C LEU A 91 -4.24 -16.29 -9.46
N ILE A 92 -5.39 -15.91 -8.91
CA ILE A 92 -5.68 -15.95 -7.48
C ILE A 92 -5.50 -17.37 -6.95
N ASP A 93 -6.00 -18.39 -7.66
CA ASP A 93 -5.90 -19.80 -7.26
C ASP A 93 -4.44 -20.31 -7.14
N ARG A 94 -3.49 -19.59 -7.70
CA ARG A 94 -2.05 -19.92 -7.65
C ARG A 94 -1.23 -18.93 -6.82
N ALA A 95 -1.88 -17.92 -6.24
CA ALA A 95 -1.22 -16.91 -5.44
C ALA A 95 -1.02 -17.38 -4.01
N SER A 96 0.04 -16.95 -3.36
CA SER A 96 0.21 -17.01 -1.91
C SER A 96 -0.42 -15.78 -1.25
N ILE A 97 -0.32 -14.64 -1.92
CA ILE A 97 -0.79 -13.35 -1.39
C ILE A 97 -1.52 -12.59 -2.51
N VAL A 98 -2.63 -11.97 -2.18
CA VAL A 98 -3.30 -10.95 -3.01
C VAL A 98 -3.20 -9.62 -2.27
N LEU A 99 -2.62 -8.62 -2.92
CA LEU A 99 -2.63 -7.24 -2.44
C LEU A 99 -3.74 -6.50 -3.19
N THR A 100 -4.63 -5.85 -2.48
CA THR A 100 -5.74 -5.12 -3.08
C THR A 100 -5.94 -3.75 -2.43
N CYS A 101 -6.57 -2.86 -3.17
CA CYS A 101 -7.13 -1.62 -2.67
C CYS A 101 -8.61 -1.60 -3.03
N LYS A 102 -9.44 -1.18 -2.10
CA LYS A 102 -10.88 -1.07 -2.33
C LYS A 102 -11.14 -0.21 -3.58
N ASP A 103 -12.01 -0.70 -4.45
CA ASP A 103 -12.39 -0.08 -5.72
C ASP A 103 -11.28 0.02 -6.79
N ALA A 104 -10.07 -0.44 -6.51
CA ALA A 104 -9.02 -0.55 -7.51
C ALA A 104 -9.31 -1.72 -8.46
N PHE A 105 -8.98 -1.54 -9.73
CA PHE A 105 -9.13 -2.56 -10.79
C PHE A 105 -10.55 -3.14 -10.98
N GLY A 106 -11.58 -2.62 -10.32
CA GLY A 106 -12.95 -3.16 -10.42
C GLY A 106 -13.08 -4.61 -9.93
N VAL A 107 -12.19 -5.05 -9.06
CA VAL A 107 -12.24 -6.38 -8.47
C VAL A 107 -13.40 -6.46 -7.48
N ASN A 108 -14.22 -7.48 -7.64
CA ASN A 108 -15.32 -7.73 -6.72
C ASN A 108 -14.78 -8.36 -5.42
N GLU A 109 -14.92 -7.65 -4.30
CA GLU A 109 -14.53 -8.11 -2.95
C GLU A 109 -15.12 -9.49 -2.60
N ALA A 110 -16.36 -9.76 -3.00
CA ALA A 110 -16.99 -11.06 -2.76
C ALA A 110 -16.24 -12.24 -3.41
N LYS A 111 -15.51 -12.01 -4.51
CA LYS A 111 -14.66 -13.04 -5.11
C LYS A 111 -13.40 -13.33 -4.28
N LEU A 112 -12.87 -12.32 -3.59
CA LEU A 112 -11.75 -12.52 -2.69
C LEU A 112 -12.17 -13.27 -1.44
N ASP A 113 -13.37 -12.99 -0.92
CA ASP A 113 -13.94 -13.71 0.21
C ASP A 113 -14.20 -15.18 -0.15
N GLU A 114 -14.80 -15.44 -1.33
CA GLU A 114 -14.98 -16.79 -1.86
C GLU A 114 -13.64 -17.54 -2.06
N ALA A 115 -12.60 -16.83 -2.49
CA ALA A 115 -11.27 -17.40 -2.64
C ALA A 115 -10.66 -17.79 -1.30
N LEU A 116 -10.82 -16.96 -0.26
CA LEU A 116 -10.39 -17.27 1.12
C LEU A 116 -11.13 -18.48 1.70
N GLU A 117 -12.44 -18.60 1.45
CA GLU A 117 -13.21 -19.77 1.89
C GLU A 117 -12.72 -21.07 1.22
N LYS A 118 -12.37 -21.02 -0.06
CA LYS A 118 -11.88 -22.18 -0.82
C LYS A 118 -10.42 -22.52 -0.53
N ARG A 119 -9.63 -21.53 -0.14
CA ARG A 119 -8.20 -21.65 0.08
C ARG A 119 -7.82 -21.08 1.44
N PRO A 120 -7.90 -21.92 2.49
CA PRO A 120 -7.60 -21.48 3.86
C PRO A 120 -6.19 -20.91 4.05
N GLU A 121 -5.24 -21.25 3.17
CA GLU A 121 -3.86 -20.75 3.20
C GLU A 121 -3.66 -19.43 2.45
N LEU A 122 -4.67 -18.89 1.76
CA LEU A 122 -4.55 -17.63 1.02
C LEU A 122 -4.43 -16.45 1.98
N ILE A 123 -3.59 -15.50 1.61
CA ILE A 123 -3.45 -14.22 2.31
C ILE A 123 -4.01 -13.11 1.43
N VAL A 124 -4.88 -12.28 1.98
CA VAL A 124 -5.38 -11.06 1.32
C VAL A 124 -5.00 -9.85 2.17
N ILE A 125 -4.31 -8.89 1.56
CA ILE A 125 -3.94 -7.62 2.21
C ILE A 125 -4.75 -6.50 1.58
N ASP A 126 -5.62 -5.88 2.37
CA ASP A 126 -6.47 -4.76 1.94
C ASP A 126 -5.85 -3.43 2.36
N VAL A 127 -5.40 -2.65 1.39
CA VAL A 127 -4.91 -1.28 1.64
C VAL A 127 -6.06 -0.30 1.40
N THR A 128 -6.45 0.39 2.44
CA THR A 128 -7.58 1.33 2.41
C THR A 128 -7.14 2.67 3.01
N SER A 129 -7.89 3.75 2.77
CA SER A 129 -7.61 5.01 3.44
C SER A 129 -7.96 4.97 4.93
N PHE A 130 -9.14 4.41 5.28
CA PHE A 130 -9.71 4.51 6.64
C PHE A 130 -10.18 3.17 7.23
N GLY A 131 -9.86 2.04 6.60
CA GLY A 131 -10.37 0.71 6.96
C GLY A 131 -11.62 0.33 6.17
N ASN A 132 -12.05 -0.93 6.35
CA ASN A 132 -13.23 -1.48 5.67
C ASN A 132 -14.52 -1.25 6.45
N GLU A 133 -14.43 -0.82 7.71
CA GLU A 133 -15.54 -0.62 8.62
C GLU A 133 -15.51 0.79 9.25
N GLY A 134 -16.63 1.17 9.84
CA GLY A 134 -16.76 2.46 10.51
C GLY A 134 -17.26 3.60 9.61
N PRO A 135 -17.46 4.79 10.17
CA PRO A 135 -18.16 5.90 9.47
C PRO A 135 -17.38 6.44 8.27
N TRP A 136 -16.08 6.25 8.20
CA TRP A 136 -15.21 6.79 7.15
C TRP A 136 -14.83 5.77 6.07
N ALA A 137 -15.24 4.52 6.21
CA ALA A 137 -14.84 3.41 5.30
C ALA A 137 -15.09 3.69 3.81
N ASN A 138 -16.10 4.55 3.50
CA ASN A 138 -16.46 4.90 2.13
C ASN A 138 -16.07 6.33 1.73
N TYR A 139 -15.26 7.03 2.53
CA TYR A 139 -14.81 8.36 2.19
C TYR A 139 -13.75 8.33 1.10
N VAL A 140 -13.88 9.23 0.14
CA VAL A 140 -12.84 9.48 -0.86
C VAL A 140 -11.68 10.20 -0.19
N SER A 141 -10.48 9.76 -0.48
CA SER A 141 -9.27 10.29 0.12
C SER A 141 -8.15 10.53 -0.89
N SER A 142 -7.05 11.04 -0.40
CA SER A 142 -5.79 11.24 -1.12
C SER A 142 -4.64 11.19 -0.12
N ASP A 143 -3.40 11.09 -0.58
CA ASP A 143 -2.21 11.12 0.28
C ASP A 143 -2.22 12.32 1.26
N LEU A 144 -2.68 13.49 0.79
CA LEU A 144 -2.83 14.67 1.65
C LEU A 144 -3.86 14.47 2.76
N VAL A 145 -5.05 13.96 2.41
CA VAL A 145 -6.16 13.78 3.36
C VAL A 145 -5.83 12.69 4.38
N ASP A 146 -5.27 11.57 3.92
CA ASP A 146 -4.85 10.46 4.79
C ASP A 146 -3.76 10.93 5.77
N GLY A 147 -2.78 11.70 5.30
CA GLY A 147 -1.73 12.28 6.14
C GLY A 147 -2.26 13.31 7.14
N ALA A 148 -3.21 14.14 6.73
CA ALA A 148 -3.82 15.14 7.60
C ALA A 148 -4.64 14.47 8.73
N LEU A 149 -5.52 13.52 8.36
CA LEU A 149 -6.34 12.77 9.32
C LEU A 149 -5.52 11.77 10.15
N GLY A 150 -4.37 11.32 9.66
CA GLY A 150 -3.39 10.55 10.42
C GLY A 150 -2.59 11.37 11.42
N GLY A 151 -2.71 12.72 11.39
CA GLY A 151 -2.06 13.64 12.31
C GLY A 151 -0.74 14.24 11.82
N ALA A 152 -0.17 13.77 10.70
CA ALA A 152 1.13 14.23 10.19
C ALA A 152 1.12 15.73 9.86
N ALA A 153 0.05 16.24 9.26
CA ALA A 153 -0.05 17.66 8.91
C ALA A 153 -0.09 18.57 10.14
N ALA A 154 -0.72 18.11 11.24
CA ALA A 154 -0.81 18.89 12.47
C ALA A 154 0.54 19.06 13.18
N THR A 155 1.51 18.22 12.85
CA THR A 155 2.86 18.21 13.47
C THR A 155 3.96 18.65 12.52
N THR A 156 3.61 19.11 11.31
CA THR A 156 4.57 19.47 10.27
C THR A 156 4.34 20.92 9.80
N GLY A 157 5.39 21.72 9.85
CA GLY A 157 5.37 23.14 9.47
C GLY A 157 5.95 24.03 10.57
N ASP A 158 5.84 25.32 10.35
CA ASP A 158 6.22 26.36 11.34
C ASP A 158 4.96 26.84 12.08
N ALA A 159 5.16 27.38 13.29
CA ALA A 159 4.08 27.83 14.17
C ALA A 159 3.11 28.84 13.58
N ASP A 160 3.63 29.72 12.74
CA ASP A 160 2.92 30.84 12.13
C ASP A 160 2.49 30.58 10.68
N THR A 161 2.68 29.35 10.17
CA THR A 161 2.30 28.94 8.82
C THR A 161 1.18 27.92 8.82
N ALA A 162 0.56 27.72 7.65
CA ALA A 162 -0.38 26.60 7.48
C ALA A 162 0.35 25.27 7.60
N PRO A 163 -0.34 24.22 8.13
CA PRO A 163 0.24 22.87 8.17
C PRO A 163 0.76 22.41 6.81
N LEU A 164 1.90 21.74 6.80
CA LEU A 164 2.56 21.29 5.57
C LEU A 164 2.30 19.81 5.32
N LYS A 165 2.12 19.48 4.04
CA LYS A 165 2.14 18.10 3.56
C LYS A 165 3.58 17.63 3.42
N PHE A 166 3.84 16.37 3.72
CA PHE A 166 5.10 15.72 3.38
C PHE A 166 5.35 15.76 1.87
N PHE A 167 6.61 15.88 1.48
CA PHE A 167 6.97 15.89 0.07
C PHE A 167 6.58 14.57 -0.63
N GLY A 168 6.12 14.67 -1.86
CA GLY A 168 5.72 13.52 -2.67
C GLY A 168 4.51 12.79 -2.09
N GLU A 169 4.57 11.47 -2.06
CA GLU A 169 3.53 10.57 -1.55
C GLU A 169 4.06 9.75 -0.36
N LEU A 170 4.70 10.43 0.60
CA LEU A 170 5.35 9.78 1.72
C LEU A 170 4.35 9.00 2.60
N ASN A 171 3.10 9.48 2.70
CA ASN A 171 2.07 8.76 3.45
C ASN A 171 1.74 7.42 2.79
N TYR A 172 1.62 7.38 1.46
CA TYR A 172 1.42 6.14 0.71
C TYR A 172 2.67 5.23 0.71
N MET A 173 3.86 5.79 0.73
CA MET A 173 5.08 4.99 0.94
C MET A 173 5.11 4.36 2.33
N THR A 174 4.64 5.08 3.35
CA THR A 174 4.52 4.55 4.71
C THR A 174 3.52 3.40 4.76
N SER A 175 2.32 3.56 4.22
CA SER A 175 1.35 2.45 4.14
C SER A 175 1.87 1.27 3.32
N GLY A 176 2.64 1.53 2.25
CA GLY A 176 3.33 0.49 1.48
C GLY A 176 4.33 -0.32 2.32
N ALA A 177 5.09 0.33 3.20
CA ALA A 177 5.96 -0.36 4.14
C ALA A 177 5.16 -1.24 5.12
N TYR A 178 4.06 -0.71 5.68
CA TYR A 178 3.14 -1.50 6.52
C TYR A 178 2.49 -2.65 5.75
N THR A 179 2.14 -2.45 4.48
CA THR A 179 1.65 -3.52 3.58
C THR A 179 2.66 -4.66 3.46
N ALA A 180 3.93 -4.34 3.26
CA ALA A 180 4.98 -5.35 3.20
C ALA A 180 5.16 -6.06 4.55
N ILE A 181 5.15 -5.33 5.67
CA ILE A 181 5.22 -5.92 7.02
C ILE A 181 4.02 -6.85 7.27
N ALA A 182 2.80 -6.42 6.95
CA ALA A 182 1.58 -7.23 7.10
C ALA A 182 1.65 -8.51 6.26
N ALA A 183 2.08 -8.39 4.99
CA ALA A 183 2.23 -9.53 4.09
C ALA A 183 3.28 -10.54 4.60
N LEU A 184 4.42 -10.07 5.10
CA LEU A 184 5.48 -10.93 5.65
C LEU A 184 5.05 -11.60 6.96
N SER A 185 4.34 -10.87 7.83
CA SER A 185 3.82 -11.40 9.10
C SER A 185 2.76 -12.48 8.84
N ALA A 186 1.81 -12.22 7.93
CA ALA A 186 0.81 -13.19 7.53
C ALA A 186 1.44 -14.42 6.87
N LEU A 187 2.44 -14.23 5.99
CA LEU A 187 3.16 -15.34 5.36
C LEU A 187 3.90 -16.20 6.37
N HIS A 188 4.51 -15.59 7.39
CA HIS A 188 5.15 -16.33 8.48
C HIS A 188 4.14 -17.17 9.26
N HIS A 189 2.98 -16.58 9.60
CA HIS A 189 1.89 -17.30 10.25
C HIS A 189 1.40 -18.47 9.40
N THR A 190 1.06 -18.23 8.13
CA THR A 190 0.58 -19.26 7.20
C THR A 190 1.58 -20.42 7.03
N ARG A 191 2.88 -20.12 6.95
CA ARG A 191 3.92 -21.16 6.88
C ARG A 191 4.00 -22.02 8.13
N SER A 192 3.62 -21.48 9.28
CA SER A 192 3.70 -22.17 10.57
C SER A 192 2.42 -22.95 10.89
N THR A 193 1.26 -22.47 10.45
CA THR A 193 -0.06 -23.00 10.83
C THR A 193 -0.81 -23.65 9.66
N GLY A 194 -0.49 -23.28 8.42
CA GLY A 194 -1.28 -23.60 7.23
C GLY A 194 -2.47 -22.66 7.01
N GLU A 195 -2.69 -21.68 7.91
CA GLU A 195 -3.84 -20.78 7.89
C GLU A 195 -3.45 -19.42 7.35
N GLY A 196 -4.07 -19.01 6.25
CA GLY A 196 -4.03 -17.65 5.70
C GLY A 196 -4.97 -16.72 6.45
N GLN A 197 -5.03 -15.48 6.01
CA GLN A 197 -5.89 -14.49 6.64
C GLN A 197 -6.12 -13.27 5.74
N ARG A 198 -7.16 -12.51 6.04
CA ARG A 198 -7.37 -11.16 5.50
C ARG A 198 -6.84 -10.13 6.48
N VAL A 199 -5.98 -9.22 6.00
CA VAL A 199 -5.33 -8.20 6.84
C VAL A 199 -5.61 -6.82 6.25
N GLY A 200 -6.22 -5.94 7.05
CA GLY A 200 -6.43 -4.54 6.69
C GLY A 200 -5.21 -3.68 7.00
N VAL A 201 -4.86 -2.79 6.08
CA VAL A 201 -3.78 -1.80 6.22
C VAL A 201 -4.36 -0.40 5.93
N PRO A 202 -5.02 0.25 6.90
CA PRO A 202 -5.55 1.60 6.72
C PRO A 202 -4.42 2.64 6.73
N VAL A 203 -4.30 3.43 5.67
CA VAL A 203 -3.26 4.45 5.50
C VAL A 203 -3.23 5.42 6.68
N GLN A 204 -4.40 5.96 7.08
CA GLN A 204 -4.51 6.85 8.24
C GLN A 204 -3.90 6.25 9.51
N GLN A 205 -4.17 4.97 9.80
CA GLN A 205 -3.63 4.30 10.99
C GLN A 205 -2.11 4.08 10.88
N CYS A 206 -1.62 3.78 9.68
CA CYS A 206 -0.18 3.68 9.44
C CYS A 206 0.53 5.00 9.75
N ILE A 207 -0.04 6.13 9.33
CA ILE A 207 0.51 7.46 9.62
C ILE A 207 0.43 7.76 11.12
N ALA A 208 -0.72 7.52 11.74
CA ALA A 208 -0.89 7.74 13.19
C ALA A 208 0.10 6.92 14.02
N SER A 209 0.40 5.70 13.61
CA SER A 209 1.38 4.84 14.30
C SER A 209 2.83 5.32 14.21
N CYS A 210 3.15 6.18 13.22
CA CYS A 210 4.46 6.84 13.12
C CYS A 210 4.58 8.08 14.05
N LEU A 211 3.48 8.46 14.71
CA LEU A 211 3.40 9.61 15.60
C LEU A 211 3.27 9.19 17.09
N GLU A 212 3.93 8.12 17.48
CA GLU A 212 3.88 7.57 18.84
C GLU A 212 4.21 8.61 19.91
N HIS A 213 5.13 9.52 19.63
CA HIS A 213 5.49 10.60 20.55
C HIS A 213 4.32 11.55 20.84
N VAL A 214 3.42 11.80 19.89
CA VAL A 214 2.24 12.66 20.06
C VAL A 214 1.33 12.10 21.14
N LEU A 215 1.09 10.78 21.12
CA LEU A 215 0.30 10.11 22.13
C LEU A 215 0.96 10.19 23.52
N MET A 216 2.29 10.05 23.58
CA MET A 216 3.05 10.14 24.83
C MET A 216 3.00 11.56 25.41
N PHE A 217 3.10 12.61 24.59
CA PHE A 217 2.97 13.99 25.07
C PHE A 217 1.60 14.25 25.70
N TYR A 218 0.53 13.78 25.06
CA TYR A 218 -0.80 13.92 25.61
C TYR A 218 -0.97 13.08 26.90
N SER A 219 -0.55 11.82 26.88
CA SER A 219 -0.77 10.89 28.00
C SER A 219 -0.01 11.28 29.27
N TYR A 220 1.19 11.85 29.14
CA TYR A 220 2.05 12.17 30.29
C TYR A 220 2.04 13.65 30.66
N ASN A 221 1.82 14.54 29.70
CA ASN A 221 1.94 15.99 29.93
C ASN A 221 0.64 16.75 29.64
N GLU A 222 -0.43 16.07 29.19
CA GLU A 222 -1.68 16.69 28.71
C GLU A 222 -1.45 17.77 27.64
N GLN A 223 -0.37 17.62 26.84
CA GLN A 223 0.01 18.55 25.79
C GLN A 223 -0.40 18.01 24.42
N PHE A 224 -1.09 18.82 23.66
CA PHE A 224 -1.35 18.53 22.24
C PHE A 224 -0.10 18.89 21.43
N ALA A 225 0.34 17.97 20.57
CA ALA A 225 1.36 18.28 19.60
C ALA A 225 0.81 19.29 18.58
N SER A 226 1.65 20.24 18.20
CA SER A 226 1.35 21.26 17.19
C SER A 226 2.52 21.38 16.23
N THR A 227 2.39 22.23 15.22
CA THR A 227 3.48 22.57 14.28
C THR A 227 4.71 23.16 14.97
N ASP A 228 4.54 23.74 16.17
CA ASP A 228 5.66 24.19 17.02
C ASP A 228 6.52 23.00 17.49
N GLY A 229 6.04 21.77 17.27
CA GLY A 229 6.55 20.56 17.90
C GLY A 229 6.45 20.64 19.43
N PRO A 230 6.68 19.56 20.15
CA PRO A 230 7.16 19.74 21.50
C PRO A 230 8.52 20.40 21.34
N ILE A 231 8.64 21.61 21.74
CA ILE A 231 9.95 22.22 21.97
C ILE A 231 10.61 21.32 23.00
N LEU A 232 11.31 20.30 22.51
CA LEU A 232 12.30 19.64 23.35
C LEU A 232 13.18 20.81 23.79
N PRO A 233 13.19 21.17 25.08
CA PRO A 233 14.05 22.25 25.50
C PRO A 233 15.41 21.86 24.96
N ARG A 234 15.97 22.68 24.02
CA ARG A 234 17.35 22.50 23.63
C ARG A 234 18.07 22.47 24.95
N ARG A 235 18.52 21.27 25.38
CA ARG A 235 19.36 21.15 26.54
C ARG A 235 20.47 22.13 26.27
N GLY A 236 20.41 23.25 27.00
CA GLY A 236 21.34 24.33 26.81
C GLY A 236 22.71 23.71 26.80
N SER A 237 23.48 24.12 25.82
CA SER A 237 24.94 24.01 25.89
C SER A 237 25.34 24.37 27.30
N LEU A 238 25.70 23.35 28.09
CA LEU A 238 26.56 23.56 29.24
C LEU A 238 27.93 23.94 28.73
#